data_94655f0ee8e14bf1daddbe4717174444
#
_entry.id   94655f0ee8e14bf1daddbe4717174444
#
_cell.length_a   1.000
_cell.length_b   1.000
_cell.length_c   1.000
_cell.angle_alpha   90.00
_cell.angle_beta   90.00
_cell.angle_gamma   90.00
#
_symmetry.space_group_name_H-M   'P 1'
#
loop_
_entity.id
_entity.type
_entity.pdbx_description
1 polymer ?
#
loop_
_entity_poly.entity_id
_entity_poly.type
_entity_poly.pdbx_seq_one_letter_code
_entity_poly.pdbx_strand_id
1 'polypeptide(L)'
;TNLYFKPNYQCNLYKWNLAFNLPLVWTTFPAAGFSRLAVNPFLYINYKFNYAWRFSFHANYHENYGNITDLYPDAYRTDYRNYRMNNGIMPVNRTHSYSLYGEYKNTVREFFATLSLNHNRGCSDRIFEQQIRDGQVTLVSHRLSNHSSGWTAKGTLSKGFYDYGLKTSLTYLLGRSEAEQLSAGERLPYRYDFMQYEPKITWTPARSFSASYQATIHLGRSKIGTGTRLDPLLDVVQKLQLSYELFPVEINLSADHYHNDVSRDKAVNTFFADLSFRWKTGSWQFVAEATNLFNKKQYSYTQYSATESYTSWIDIRPREFMASARYKF
;
A
#
# COMPACT_ATOMS: atom_id res chain seq x y z
N THR A 1 3.69 22.66 22.68
CA THR A 1 5.14 22.47 22.86
C THR A 1 5.44 21.02 23.12
N ASN A 2 6.49 20.48 22.47
CA ASN A 2 6.97 19.14 22.73
C ASN A 2 8.42 19.23 23.22
N LEU A 3 8.72 18.59 24.36
CA LEU A 3 10.07 18.31 24.82
C LEU A 3 10.37 16.85 24.54
N TYR A 4 11.57 16.58 24.06
CA TYR A 4 11.94 15.28 23.56
C TYR A 4 13.29 14.82 24.12
N PHE A 5 13.31 13.59 24.67
CA PHE A 5 14.53 12.93 25.12
C PHE A 5 14.54 11.48 24.63
N LYS A 6 15.61 11.04 23.98
CA LYS A 6 15.70 9.72 23.36
C LYS A 6 16.98 8.99 23.74
N PRO A 7 17.00 8.27 24.88
CA PRO A 7 18.08 7.34 25.14
C PRO A 7 18.07 6.22 24.11
N ASN A 8 19.27 5.87 23.64
CA ASN A 8 19.49 4.81 22.66
C ASN A 8 20.60 3.91 23.18
N TYR A 9 20.37 2.61 23.15
CA TYR A 9 21.35 1.59 23.44
C TYR A 9 21.48 0.65 22.26
N GLN A 10 22.72 0.45 21.78
CA GLN A 10 23.04 -0.51 20.72
C GLN A 10 24.14 -1.46 21.18
N CYS A 11 23.95 -2.73 20.87
CA CYS A 11 24.91 -3.79 21.19
C CYS A 11 25.06 -4.71 19.98
N ASN A 12 26.31 -4.88 19.51
CA ASN A 12 26.67 -5.76 18.43
C ASN A 12 27.50 -6.90 18.97
N LEU A 13 26.93 -8.10 19.02
CA LEU A 13 27.56 -9.33 19.54
C LEU A 13 27.63 -10.35 18.41
N TYR A 14 28.77 -10.46 17.75
CA TYR A 14 29.07 -11.46 16.70
C TYR A 14 27.91 -11.65 15.66
N LYS A 15 26.88 -12.46 16.00
CA LYS A 15 25.71 -12.76 15.16
C LYS A 15 24.49 -11.92 15.51
N TRP A 16 24.53 -11.22 16.64
CA TRP A 16 23.41 -10.44 17.14
C TRP A 16 23.65 -8.94 16.99
N ASN A 17 22.62 -8.26 16.56
CA ASN A 17 22.55 -6.79 16.64
C ASN A 17 21.28 -6.44 17.40
N LEU A 18 21.44 -5.80 18.54
CA LEU A 18 20.38 -5.40 19.45
C LEU A 18 20.32 -3.89 19.51
N ALA A 19 19.15 -3.31 19.37
CA ALA A 19 18.93 -1.90 19.59
C ALA A 19 17.69 -1.70 20.47
N PHE A 20 17.84 -0.89 21.49
CA PHE A 20 16.75 -0.45 22.35
C PHE A 20 16.72 1.06 22.41
N ASN A 21 15.57 1.64 22.07
CA ASN A 21 15.31 3.08 22.14
C ASN A 21 14.16 3.33 23.12
N LEU A 22 14.28 4.37 23.93
CA LEU A 22 13.24 4.78 24.86
C LEU A 22 12.90 6.28 24.67
N PRO A 23 12.24 6.66 23.58
CA PRO A 23 11.79 8.03 23.40
C PRO A 23 10.82 8.46 24.53
N LEU A 24 11.14 9.53 25.18
CA LEU A 24 10.30 10.23 26.15
C LEU A 24 9.85 11.54 25.50
N VAL A 25 8.54 11.73 25.37
CA VAL A 25 7.97 12.92 24.74
C VAL A 25 7.02 13.60 25.70
N TRP A 26 7.40 14.75 26.22
CA TRP A 26 6.53 15.58 27.02
C TRP A 26 5.78 16.54 26.09
N THR A 27 4.46 16.33 25.98
CA THR A 27 3.59 17.14 25.12
C THR A 27 2.71 18.04 25.97
N THR A 28 2.68 19.33 25.64
CA THR A 28 1.88 20.32 26.34
C THR A 28 1.07 21.15 25.35
N PHE A 29 -0.24 21.23 25.57
CA PHE A 29 -1.16 22.17 24.90
C PHE A 29 -1.81 23.06 25.98
N PRO A 30 -1.19 24.20 26.32
CA PRO A 30 -1.64 25.04 27.43
C PRO A 30 -3.08 25.51 27.27
N ALA A 31 -3.49 25.91 26.07
CA ALA A 31 -4.85 26.33 25.75
C ALA A 31 -5.94 25.26 26.04
N ALA A 32 -5.56 23.99 26.06
CA ALA A 32 -6.43 22.86 26.35
C ALA A 32 -6.25 22.30 27.76
N GLY A 33 -5.37 22.88 28.58
CA GLY A 33 -5.00 22.32 29.87
C GLY A 33 -4.39 20.92 29.81
N PHE A 34 -3.88 20.52 28.63
CA PHE A 34 -3.34 19.19 28.39
C PHE A 34 -1.82 19.18 28.59
N SER A 35 -1.34 18.28 29.45
CA SER A 35 0.08 18.04 29.65
C SER A 35 0.31 16.57 29.94
N ARG A 36 1.16 15.89 29.15
CA ARG A 36 1.38 14.46 29.28
C ARG A 36 2.76 14.02 28.81
N LEU A 37 3.31 13.03 29.52
CA LEU A 37 4.54 12.33 29.15
C LEU A 37 4.19 11.01 28.43
N ALA A 38 4.59 10.87 27.17
CA ALA A 38 4.56 9.61 26.45
C ALA A 38 5.90 8.90 26.58
N VAL A 39 5.86 7.60 26.83
CA VAL A 39 7.04 6.70 26.85
C VAL A 39 6.87 5.71 25.72
N ASN A 40 7.71 5.80 24.69
CA ASN A 40 7.57 5.07 23.43
C ASN A 40 8.71 4.08 23.20
N PRO A 41 8.78 2.95 23.93
CA PRO A 41 9.86 1.97 23.81
C PRO A 41 9.86 1.31 22.43
N PHE A 42 11.06 1.10 21.91
CA PHE A 42 11.33 0.38 20.67
C PHE A 42 12.45 -0.62 20.89
N LEU A 43 12.20 -1.87 20.54
CA LEU A 43 13.16 -2.96 20.56
C LEU A 43 13.38 -3.50 19.14
N TYR A 44 14.64 -3.64 18.77
CA TYR A 44 15.06 -4.30 17.56
C TYR A 44 16.08 -5.38 17.87
N ILE A 45 15.85 -6.57 17.35
CA ILE A 45 16.74 -7.71 17.46
C ILE A 45 17.00 -8.22 16.05
N ASN A 46 18.25 -8.32 15.65
CA ASN A 46 18.65 -8.95 14.39
C ASN A 46 19.62 -10.08 14.68
N TYR A 47 19.38 -11.24 14.09
CA TYR A 47 20.20 -12.43 14.23
C TYR A 47 20.65 -12.94 12.86
N LYS A 48 21.94 -12.98 12.62
CA LYS A 48 22.56 -13.57 11.43
C LYS A 48 22.96 -15.01 11.75
N PHE A 49 22.08 -15.96 11.40
CA PHE A 49 22.39 -17.37 11.64
C PHE A 49 23.66 -17.81 10.89
N ASN A 50 23.69 -17.48 9.58
CA ASN A 50 24.87 -17.66 8.72
C ASN A 50 24.83 -16.64 7.56
N TYR A 51 25.65 -16.84 6.52
CA TYR A 51 25.68 -15.96 5.34
C TYR A 51 24.38 -15.96 4.53
N ALA A 52 23.58 -17.04 4.63
CA ALA A 52 22.34 -17.21 3.86
C ALA A 52 21.08 -16.81 4.66
N TRP A 53 21.06 -16.96 5.96
CA TRP A 53 19.89 -16.77 6.80
C TRP A 53 20.03 -15.59 7.77
N ARG A 54 19.04 -14.74 7.76
CA ARG A 54 18.89 -13.61 8.69
C ARG A 54 17.48 -13.55 9.22
N PHE A 55 17.34 -13.26 10.50
CA PHE A 55 16.07 -13.05 11.17
C PHE A 55 16.10 -11.72 11.92
N SER A 56 14.98 -11.01 11.94
CA SER A 56 14.84 -9.84 12.78
C SER A 56 13.48 -9.79 13.45
N PHE A 57 13.46 -9.24 14.63
CA PHE A 57 12.27 -8.97 15.41
C PHE A 57 12.23 -7.50 15.81
N HIS A 58 11.08 -6.88 15.67
CA HIS A 58 10.79 -5.53 16.09
C HIS A 58 9.59 -5.55 17.02
N ALA A 59 9.67 -4.80 18.10
CA ALA A 59 8.54 -4.52 18.96
C ALA A 59 8.55 -3.05 19.33
N ASN A 60 7.43 -2.38 19.21
CA ASN A 60 7.31 -1.01 19.64
C ASN A 60 5.93 -0.73 20.27
N TYR A 61 5.95 0.12 21.26
CA TYR A 61 4.78 0.79 21.79
C TYR A 61 4.88 2.27 21.44
N HIS A 62 3.78 2.84 20.96
CA HIS A 62 3.72 4.23 20.59
C HIS A 62 2.45 4.86 21.15
N GLU A 63 2.61 5.86 22.01
CA GLU A 63 1.54 6.73 22.46
C GLU A 63 1.69 8.08 21.76
N ASN A 64 0.63 8.50 21.08
CA ASN A 64 0.56 9.81 20.46
C ASN A 64 -0.74 10.51 20.82
N TYR A 65 -0.72 11.83 20.68
CA TYR A 65 -1.84 12.70 20.95
C TYR A 65 -2.30 13.33 19.65
N GLY A 66 -3.54 13.75 19.60
CA GLY A 66 -4.08 14.47 18.45
C GLY A 66 -3.34 15.77 18.15
N ASN A 67 -3.91 16.54 17.29
CA ASN A 67 -3.41 17.85 16.91
C ASN A 67 -4.37 18.96 17.37
N ILE A 68 -4.01 20.22 17.11
CA ILE A 68 -4.80 21.37 17.52
C ILE A 68 -6.22 21.39 16.93
N THR A 69 -6.43 20.81 15.75
CA THR A 69 -7.75 20.73 15.12
C THR A 69 -8.70 19.78 15.85
N ASP A 70 -8.17 18.82 16.63
CA ASP A 70 -8.98 17.92 17.46
C ASP A 70 -9.64 18.64 18.65
N LEU A 71 -9.09 19.78 19.03
CA LEU A 71 -9.64 20.65 20.10
C LEU A 71 -10.76 21.56 19.61
N TYR A 72 -10.99 21.66 18.30
CA TYR A 72 -12.05 22.48 17.74
C TYR A 72 -13.37 21.72 17.79
N PRO A 73 -14.35 22.15 18.61
CA PRO A 73 -15.57 21.35 18.85
C PRO A 73 -16.64 21.52 17.78
N ASP A 74 -16.56 22.60 16.99
CA ASP A 74 -17.56 22.84 15.96
C ASP A 74 -17.28 22.05 14.67
N ALA A 75 -18.33 21.89 13.87
CA ALA A 75 -18.18 21.23 12.56
C ALA A 75 -17.36 22.10 11.61
N TYR A 76 -16.33 21.53 11.02
CA TYR A 76 -15.55 22.17 9.97
C TYR A 76 -15.48 21.28 8.73
N ARG A 77 -15.37 21.93 7.59
CA ARG A 77 -15.36 21.28 6.31
C ARG A 77 -13.95 20.76 5.99
N THR A 78 -13.83 19.45 5.71
CA THR A 78 -12.57 18.84 5.30
C THR A 78 -12.44 18.75 3.78
N ASP A 79 -13.56 18.58 3.07
CA ASP A 79 -13.66 18.69 1.61
C ASP A 79 -15.10 19.09 1.19
N TYR A 80 -15.42 19.02 -0.10
CA TYR A 80 -16.70 19.57 -0.60
C TYR A 80 -17.97 18.85 -0.07
N ARG A 81 -17.85 17.61 0.43
CA ARG A 81 -18.96 16.83 1.02
C ARG A 81 -18.72 16.38 2.45
N ASN A 82 -17.47 16.44 2.93
CA ASN A 82 -17.09 15.89 4.21
C ASN A 82 -16.88 16.99 5.25
N TYR A 83 -17.51 16.79 6.36
CA TYR A 83 -17.37 17.62 7.58
C TYR A 83 -16.80 16.76 8.70
N ARG A 84 -16.14 17.40 9.62
CA ARG A 84 -15.65 16.78 10.84
C ARG A 84 -16.07 17.63 12.04
N MET A 85 -16.57 16.99 13.07
CA MET A 85 -16.94 17.60 14.34
C MET A 85 -16.23 16.84 15.46
N ASN A 86 -15.33 17.52 16.15
CA ASN A 86 -14.60 16.94 17.26
C ASN A 86 -15.30 17.29 18.59
N ASN A 87 -14.89 16.64 19.68
CA ASN A 87 -15.45 16.85 21.00
C ASN A 87 -14.69 17.86 21.87
N GLY A 88 -13.72 18.57 21.27
CA GLY A 88 -12.87 19.55 21.98
C GLY A 88 -11.86 18.95 22.95
N ILE A 89 -11.66 17.63 22.94
CA ILE A 89 -10.77 16.92 23.85
C ILE A 89 -9.59 16.33 23.05
N MET A 90 -8.38 16.48 23.61
CA MET A 90 -7.18 15.91 23.02
C MET A 90 -7.24 14.37 23.10
N PRO A 91 -7.26 13.66 21.95
CA PRO A 91 -7.32 12.20 21.94
C PRO A 91 -5.97 11.59 22.31
N VAL A 92 -6.01 10.45 22.95
CA VAL A 92 -4.85 9.62 23.28
C VAL A 92 -4.94 8.34 22.47
N ASN A 93 -3.96 8.14 21.58
CA ASN A 93 -3.86 6.95 20.76
C ASN A 93 -2.65 6.12 21.20
N ARG A 94 -2.85 4.84 21.41
CA ARG A 94 -1.82 3.89 21.82
C ARG A 94 -1.76 2.75 20.81
N THR A 95 -0.57 2.43 20.35
CA THR A 95 -0.35 1.37 19.38
C THR A 95 0.77 0.46 19.84
N HIS A 96 0.51 -0.83 19.83
CA HIS A 96 1.51 -1.88 19.96
C HIS A 96 1.75 -2.48 18.58
N SER A 97 2.99 -2.56 18.15
CA SER A 97 3.36 -3.17 16.87
C SER A 97 4.46 -4.20 17.07
N TYR A 98 4.28 -5.34 16.45
CA TYR A 98 5.22 -6.46 16.46
C TYR A 98 5.49 -6.88 15.02
N SER A 99 6.75 -7.08 14.68
CA SER A 99 7.16 -7.53 13.36
C SER A 99 8.24 -8.61 13.49
N LEU A 100 8.02 -9.72 12.82
CA LEU A 100 9.01 -10.78 12.64
C LEU A 100 9.36 -10.84 11.15
N TYR A 101 10.65 -10.84 10.84
CA TYR A 101 11.16 -10.92 9.48
C TYR A 101 12.20 -12.02 9.38
N GLY A 102 12.09 -12.83 8.33
CA GLY A 102 13.06 -13.83 7.94
C GLY A 102 13.51 -13.65 6.51
N GLU A 103 14.79 -13.81 6.25
CA GLU A 103 15.38 -13.73 4.92
C GLU A 103 16.29 -14.93 4.68
N TYR A 104 16.12 -15.54 3.52
CA TYR A 104 17.05 -16.50 2.95
C TYR A 104 17.62 -15.95 1.65
N LYS A 105 18.96 -16.01 1.52
CA LYS A 105 19.68 -15.51 0.36
C LYS A 105 20.69 -16.53 -0.11
N ASN A 106 20.55 -17.01 -1.34
CA ASN A 106 21.54 -17.84 -2.02
C ASN A 106 21.90 -17.18 -3.38
N THR A 107 23.01 -16.46 -3.38
CA THR A 107 23.44 -15.71 -4.58
C THR A 107 23.93 -16.62 -5.70
N VAL A 108 24.55 -17.77 -5.35
CA VAL A 108 25.04 -18.73 -6.36
C VAL A 108 23.89 -19.39 -7.12
N ARG A 109 22.82 -19.72 -6.42
CA ARG A 109 21.62 -20.31 -7.03
C ARG A 109 20.60 -19.24 -7.48
N GLU A 110 20.91 -17.95 -7.27
CA GLU A 110 19.98 -16.83 -7.50
C GLU A 110 18.59 -17.05 -6.88
N PHE A 111 18.55 -17.63 -5.69
CA PHE A 111 17.32 -17.88 -4.96
C PHE A 111 17.25 -17.03 -3.71
N PHE A 112 16.16 -16.26 -3.59
CA PHE A 112 15.89 -15.36 -2.48
C PHE A 112 14.49 -15.60 -1.97
N ALA A 113 14.36 -15.67 -0.65
CA ALA A 113 13.06 -15.79 0.02
C ALA A 113 13.01 -14.85 1.20
N THR A 114 11.89 -14.15 1.36
CA THR A 114 11.62 -13.32 2.54
C THR A 114 10.24 -13.64 3.10
N LEU A 115 10.10 -13.57 4.41
CA LEU A 115 8.83 -13.66 5.11
C LEU A 115 8.78 -12.57 6.17
N SER A 116 7.70 -11.81 6.18
CA SER A 116 7.42 -10.78 7.18
C SER A 116 6.04 -11.03 7.79
N LEU A 117 5.98 -11.11 9.11
CA LEU A 117 4.73 -11.21 9.88
C LEU A 117 4.62 -9.96 10.74
N ASN A 118 3.52 -9.24 10.60
CA ASN A 118 3.28 -8.02 11.36
C ASN A 118 1.96 -8.13 12.11
N HIS A 119 1.94 -7.67 13.35
CA HIS A 119 0.74 -7.55 14.16
C HIS A 119 0.71 -6.17 14.81
N ASN A 120 -0.43 -5.48 14.68
CA ASN A 120 -0.68 -4.19 15.28
C ASN A 120 -1.95 -4.25 16.13
N ARG A 121 -1.89 -3.63 17.30
CA ARG A 121 -3.04 -3.44 18.17
C ARG A 121 -3.12 -1.98 18.61
N GLY A 122 -4.22 -1.32 18.26
CA GLY A 122 -4.51 0.07 18.58
C GLY A 122 -5.57 0.19 19.67
N CYS A 123 -5.46 1.24 20.47
CA CYS A 123 -6.49 1.69 21.39
C CYS A 123 -6.52 3.22 21.35
N SER A 124 -7.68 3.79 21.09
CA SER A 124 -7.94 5.22 21.13
C SER A 124 -9.01 5.50 22.18
N ASP A 125 -8.97 6.64 22.85
CA ASP A 125 -10.05 7.10 23.71
C ASP A 125 -11.16 7.83 22.95
N ARG A 126 -11.11 7.74 21.62
CA ARG A 126 -12.06 8.36 20.70
C ARG A 126 -12.56 7.37 19.65
N ILE A 127 -13.86 7.39 19.40
CA ILE A 127 -14.51 6.71 18.29
C ILE A 127 -15.26 7.72 17.44
N PHE A 128 -15.37 7.45 16.13
CA PHE A 128 -16.12 8.31 15.22
C PHE A 128 -17.46 7.68 14.86
N GLU A 129 -18.46 8.52 14.74
CA GLU A 129 -19.75 8.22 14.16
C GLU A 129 -19.89 8.93 12.83
N GLN A 130 -20.28 8.19 11.79
CA GLN A 130 -20.56 8.74 10.49
C GLN A 130 -22.05 9.07 10.38
N GLN A 131 -22.36 10.32 10.15
CA GLN A 131 -23.73 10.82 9.92
C GLN A 131 -23.83 11.31 8.47
N ILE A 132 -24.80 10.76 7.73
CA ILE A 132 -25.06 11.13 6.34
C ILE A 132 -26.39 11.88 6.28
N ARG A 133 -26.35 13.14 5.86
CA ARG A 133 -27.54 13.98 5.65
C ARG A 133 -27.39 14.77 4.36
N ASP A 134 -28.40 14.75 3.50
CA ASP A 134 -28.47 15.51 2.25
C ASP A 134 -27.22 15.37 1.36
N GLY A 135 -26.65 14.15 1.30
CA GLY A 135 -25.45 13.87 0.51
C GLY A 135 -24.14 14.41 1.12
N GLN A 136 -24.20 14.96 2.32
CA GLN A 136 -23.05 15.37 3.11
C GLN A 136 -22.74 14.33 4.18
N VAL A 137 -21.46 14.11 4.43
CA VAL A 137 -20.95 13.18 5.44
C VAL A 137 -20.33 13.97 6.56
N THR A 138 -20.80 13.79 7.78
CA THR A 138 -20.20 14.37 8.98
C THR A 138 -19.64 13.27 9.87
N LEU A 139 -18.33 13.34 10.13
CA LEU A 139 -17.66 12.48 11.12
C LEU A 139 -17.70 13.16 12.49
N VAL A 140 -18.52 12.62 13.38
CA VAL A 140 -18.70 13.11 14.75
C VAL A 140 -17.83 12.29 15.71
N SER A 141 -17.01 12.97 16.48
CA SER A 141 -16.12 12.35 17.48
C SER A 141 -16.79 12.18 18.82
N HIS A 142 -16.75 10.96 19.36
CA HIS A 142 -17.26 10.63 20.69
C HIS A 142 -16.11 10.16 21.60
N ARG A 143 -16.16 10.53 22.87
CA ARG A 143 -15.20 10.10 23.89
C ARG A 143 -15.56 8.70 24.39
N LEU A 144 -15.22 7.71 23.58
CA LEU A 144 -15.39 6.29 23.88
C LEU A 144 -14.16 5.53 23.46
N SER A 145 -13.77 4.53 24.24
CA SER A 145 -12.64 3.68 23.86
C SER A 145 -12.91 2.97 22.53
N ASN A 146 -11.96 3.02 21.61
CA ASN A 146 -12.00 2.33 20.33
C ASN A 146 -10.80 1.41 20.25
N HIS A 147 -11.02 0.16 19.86
CA HIS A 147 -9.99 -0.85 19.70
C HIS A 147 -9.87 -1.23 18.24
N SER A 148 -8.64 -1.36 17.80
CA SER A 148 -8.33 -1.89 16.47
C SER A 148 -7.25 -2.96 16.58
N SER A 149 -7.30 -3.95 15.73
CA SER A 149 -6.24 -4.93 15.60
C SER A 149 -6.04 -5.30 14.13
N GLY A 150 -4.83 -5.67 13.79
CA GLY A 150 -4.53 -6.12 12.44
C GLY A 150 -3.30 -7.02 12.44
N TRP A 151 -3.27 -7.94 11.51
CA TRP A 151 -2.09 -8.70 11.19
C TRP A 151 -1.89 -8.78 9.68
N THR A 152 -0.64 -8.85 9.25
CA THR A 152 -0.27 -9.08 7.85
C THR A 152 0.86 -10.09 7.79
N ALA A 153 0.80 -10.97 6.79
CA ALA A 153 1.88 -11.86 6.42
C ALA A 153 2.26 -11.58 4.95
N LYS A 154 3.51 -11.20 4.72
CA LYS A 154 4.04 -10.97 3.38
C LYS A 154 5.21 -11.91 3.12
N GLY A 155 5.10 -12.72 2.07
CA GLY A 155 6.17 -13.56 1.57
C GLY A 155 6.60 -13.13 0.18
N THR A 156 7.91 -13.18 -0.09
CA THR A 156 8.44 -12.99 -1.44
C THR A 156 9.41 -14.11 -1.75
N LEU A 157 9.21 -14.76 -2.89
CA LEU A 157 10.12 -15.74 -3.46
C LEU A 157 10.65 -15.19 -4.78
N SER A 158 11.94 -15.30 -5.02
CA SER A 158 12.56 -14.88 -6.27
C SER A 158 13.60 -15.90 -6.70
N LYS A 159 13.56 -16.25 -7.98
CA LYS A 159 14.48 -17.20 -8.59
C LYS A 159 14.97 -16.67 -9.94
N GLY A 160 16.28 -16.62 -10.10
CA GLY A 160 16.94 -16.42 -11.37
C GLY A 160 17.35 -17.75 -12.01
N PHE A 161 17.27 -17.80 -13.34
CA PHE A 161 17.73 -18.89 -14.21
C PHE A 161 18.65 -18.28 -15.25
N TYR A 162 19.91 -18.13 -14.86
CA TYR A 162 20.90 -17.38 -15.64
C TYR A 162 21.02 -17.88 -17.09
N ASP A 163 21.10 -19.21 -17.27
CA ASP A 163 21.30 -19.83 -18.59
C ASP A 163 20.14 -19.54 -19.56
N TYR A 164 18.97 -19.22 -19.04
CA TYR A 164 17.77 -18.90 -19.84
C TYR A 164 17.46 -17.41 -19.89
N GLY A 165 18.24 -16.57 -19.23
CA GLY A 165 17.95 -15.15 -19.08
C GLY A 165 16.61 -14.88 -18.37
N LEU A 166 16.13 -15.82 -17.53
CA LEU A 166 14.81 -15.78 -16.92
C LEU A 166 14.93 -15.43 -15.43
N LYS A 167 14.13 -14.46 -14.99
CA LYS A 167 13.93 -14.15 -13.57
C LYS A 167 12.45 -14.22 -13.25
N THR A 168 12.10 -14.92 -12.17
CA THR A 168 10.74 -15.03 -11.66
C THR A 168 10.68 -14.56 -10.24
N SER A 169 9.60 -13.90 -9.88
CA SER A 169 9.31 -13.61 -8.47
C SER A 169 7.81 -13.71 -8.20
N LEU A 170 7.48 -14.12 -6.98
CA LEU A 170 6.13 -14.16 -6.47
C LEU A 170 6.11 -13.47 -5.11
N THR A 171 5.33 -12.41 -4.99
CA THR A 171 5.00 -11.80 -3.71
C THR A 171 3.59 -12.20 -3.33
N TYR A 172 3.44 -12.61 -2.08
CA TYR A 172 2.17 -12.99 -1.50
C TYR A 172 1.93 -12.17 -0.22
N LEU A 173 0.76 -11.57 -0.10
CA LEU A 173 0.34 -10.76 1.04
C LEU A 173 -1.02 -11.25 1.52
N LEU A 174 -1.09 -11.55 2.81
CA LEU A 174 -2.32 -11.85 3.54
C LEU A 174 -2.51 -10.83 4.64
N GLY A 175 -3.74 -10.47 4.93
CA GLY A 175 -3.99 -9.62 6.08
C GLY A 175 -5.43 -9.66 6.55
N ARG A 176 -5.57 -9.22 7.79
CA ARG A 176 -6.83 -8.94 8.45
C ARG A 176 -6.70 -7.67 9.24
N SER A 177 -7.71 -6.82 9.15
CA SER A 177 -7.87 -5.69 10.04
C SER A 177 -9.27 -5.72 10.68
N GLU A 178 -9.33 -5.40 11.96
CA GLU A 178 -10.54 -5.33 12.74
C GLU A 178 -10.56 -3.98 13.47
N ALA A 179 -11.70 -3.29 13.44
CA ALA A 179 -11.90 -2.05 14.14
C ALA A 179 -13.40 -1.87 14.43
N GLU A 180 -13.73 -0.80 15.14
CA GLU A 180 -15.10 -0.43 15.49
C GLU A 180 -15.39 0.99 15.03
N GLN A 181 -16.62 1.25 14.65
CA GLN A 181 -17.17 2.59 14.45
C GLN A 181 -18.53 2.70 15.14
N LEU A 182 -19.02 3.91 15.34
CA LEU A 182 -20.39 4.14 15.76
C LEU A 182 -21.29 4.31 14.55
N SER A 183 -22.48 3.72 14.62
CA SER A 183 -23.55 3.90 13.65
C SER A 183 -24.87 3.99 14.41
N ALA A 184 -25.57 5.12 14.31
CA ALA A 184 -26.79 5.40 15.06
C ALA A 184 -26.65 5.20 16.59
N GLY A 185 -25.49 5.55 17.14
CA GLY A 185 -25.17 5.41 18.57
C GLY A 185 -24.75 4.02 19.03
N GLU A 186 -24.84 3.01 18.16
CA GLU A 186 -24.41 1.64 18.47
C GLU A 186 -23.00 1.35 17.94
N ARG A 187 -22.25 0.49 18.65
CA ARG A 187 -20.93 0.03 18.19
C ARG A 187 -21.11 -0.98 17.08
N LEU A 188 -20.53 -0.67 15.95
CA LEU A 188 -20.53 -1.51 14.77
C LEU A 188 -19.09 -2.03 14.51
N PRO A 189 -18.80 -3.28 14.90
CA PRO A 189 -17.51 -3.88 14.57
C PRO A 189 -17.43 -4.17 13.08
N TYR A 190 -16.28 -3.94 12.48
CA TYR A 190 -16.02 -4.31 11.11
C TYR A 190 -14.68 -5.05 11.00
N ARG A 191 -14.62 -5.93 10.03
CA ARG A 191 -13.44 -6.73 9.71
C ARG A 191 -13.23 -6.75 8.21
N TYR A 192 -12.00 -6.57 7.81
CA TYR A 192 -11.54 -6.68 6.44
C TYR A 192 -10.46 -7.75 6.33
N ASP A 193 -10.74 -8.80 5.57
CA ASP A 193 -9.80 -9.86 5.21
C ASP A 193 -9.35 -9.61 3.76
N PHE A 194 -8.05 -9.68 3.50
CA PHE A 194 -7.52 -9.52 2.15
C PHE A 194 -6.37 -10.46 1.85
N MET A 195 -6.24 -10.79 0.57
CA MET A 195 -5.09 -11.48 0.01
C MET A 195 -4.68 -10.85 -1.31
N GLN A 196 -3.38 -10.83 -1.57
CA GLN A 196 -2.80 -10.29 -2.79
C GLN A 196 -1.69 -11.18 -3.28
N TYR A 197 -1.65 -11.40 -4.59
CA TYR A 197 -0.62 -12.14 -5.30
C TYR A 197 -0.01 -11.24 -6.35
N GLU A 198 1.33 -11.20 -6.40
CA GLU A 198 2.08 -10.43 -7.38
C GLU A 198 3.12 -11.31 -8.07
N PRO A 199 2.74 -12.13 -9.05
CA PRO A 199 3.70 -12.80 -9.91
C PRO A 199 4.37 -11.80 -10.84
N LYS A 200 5.69 -11.94 -11.01
CA LYS A 200 6.48 -11.18 -11.97
C LYS A 200 7.45 -12.11 -12.68
N ILE A 201 7.51 -12.01 -13.99
CA ILE A 201 8.42 -12.74 -14.86
C ILE A 201 9.15 -11.71 -15.71
N THR A 202 10.47 -11.81 -15.77
CA THR A 202 11.31 -11.06 -16.70
C THR A 202 12.16 -12.04 -17.47
N TRP A 203 12.09 -11.97 -18.79
CA TRP A 203 12.78 -12.88 -19.67
C TRP A 203 13.60 -12.10 -20.70
N THR A 204 14.90 -12.36 -20.73
CA THR A 204 15.87 -11.72 -21.63
C THR A 204 16.74 -12.82 -22.26
N PRO A 205 16.17 -13.60 -23.21
CA PRO A 205 16.87 -14.74 -23.83
C PRO A 205 18.04 -14.31 -24.70
N ALA A 206 18.01 -13.09 -25.22
CA ALA A 206 19.04 -12.50 -26.04
C ALA A 206 19.19 -11.01 -25.71
N ARG A 207 20.32 -10.42 -26.09
CA ARG A 207 20.58 -8.98 -25.91
C ARG A 207 19.57 -8.10 -26.65
N SER A 208 18.99 -8.62 -27.73
CA SER A 208 18.05 -7.91 -28.59
C SER A 208 16.60 -8.04 -28.16
N PHE A 209 16.26 -8.89 -27.17
CA PHE A 209 14.87 -9.12 -26.80
C PHE A 209 14.70 -9.19 -25.28
N SER A 210 13.71 -8.47 -24.79
CA SER A 210 13.25 -8.59 -23.41
C SER A 210 11.73 -8.62 -23.33
N ALA A 211 11.21 -9.42 -22.41
CA ALA A 211 9.81 -9.52 -22.07
C ALA A 211 9.64 -9.42 -20.55
N SER A 212 8.69 -8.62 -20.10
CA SER A 212 8.32 -8.52 -18.69
C SER A 212 6.83 -8.64 -18.54
N TYR A 213 6.40 -9.54 -17.68
CA TYR A 213 5.00 -9.67 -17.27
C TYR A 213 4.90 -9.54 -15.76
N GLN A 214 3.95 -8.74 -15.31
CA GLN A 214 3.61 -8.59 -13.90
C GLN A 214 2.10 -8.57 -13.75
N ALA A 215 1.58 -9.30 -12.77
CA ALA A 215 0.19 -9.20 -12.36
C ALA A 215 0.10 -8.84 -10.88
N THR A 216 -0.92 -8.09 -10.51
CA THR A 216 -1.37 -7.86 -9.13
C THR A 216 -2.80 -8.35 -9.05
N ILE A 217 -3.04 -9.37 -8.24
CA ILE A 217 -4.35 -9.98 -8.02
C ILE A 217 -4.70 -9.73 -6.56
N HIS A 218 -5.70 -8.90 -6.32
CA HIS A 218 -6.16 -8.55 -4.98
C HIS A 218 -7.58 -9.07 -4.76
N LEU A 219 -7.78 -9.78 -3.66
CA LEU A 219 -9.09 -10.27 -3.21
C LEU A 219 -9.36 -9.72 -1.81
N GLY A 220 -10.40 -8.90 -1.69
CA GLY A 220 -10.83 -8.29 -0.44
C GLY A 220 -12.21 -8.76 -0.02
N ARG A 221 -12.44 -8.89 1.29
CA ARG A 221 -13.74 -9.25 1.85
C ARG A 221 -13.97 -8.49 3.15
N SER A 222 -15.12 -7.82 3.23
CA SER A 222 -15.57 -7.11 4.41
C SER A 222 -16.66 -7.88 5.16
N LYS A 223 -16.67 -7.73 6.49
CA LYS A 223 -17.74 -8.17 7.37
C LYS A 223 -18.10 -7.00 8.27
N ILE A 224 -19.38 -6.66 8.35
CA ILE A 224 -19.91 -5.56 9.14
C ILE A 224 -20.90 -6.12 10.16
N GLY A 225 -20.78 -5.69 11.42
CA GLY A 225 -21.60 -6.17 12.51
C GLY A 225 -21.44 -7.67 12.80
N THR A 226 -22.42 -8.26 13.42
CA THR A 226 -22.40 -9.67 13.84
C THR A 226 -22.79 -10.66 12.74
N GLY A 227 -23.41 -10.21 11.65
CA GLY A 227 -24.04 -11.12 10.67
C GLY A 227 -23.70 -10.88 9.20
N THR A 228 -23.54 -9.66 8.76
CA THR A 228 -23.46 -9.37 7.33
C THR A 228 -22.04 -9.56 6.80
N ARG A 229 -21.85 -10.57 5.98
CA ARG A 229 -20.60 -10.82 5.25
C ARG A 229 -20.80 -10.38 3.80
N LEU A 230 -20.03 -9.40 3.38
CA LEU A 230 -20.07 -8.94 1.99
C LEU A 230 -19.37 -9.95 1.07
N ASP A 231 -19.81 -9.99 -0.18
CA ASP A 231 -19.16 -10.81 -1.19
C ASP A 231 -17.70 -10.36 -1.40
N PRO A 232 -16.81 -11.29 -1.71
CA PRO A 232 -15.43 -10.94 -2.03
C PRO A 232 -15.38 -10.17 -3.35
N LEU A 233 -14.53 -9.16 -3.40
CA LEU A 233 -14.29 -8.34 -4.59
C LEU A 233 -12.89 -8.60 -5.10
N LEU A 234 -12.79 -8.82 -6.40
CA LEU A 234 -11.57 -9.14 -7.11
C LEU A 234 -11.10 -7.94 -7.92
N ASP A 235 -9.83 -7.56 -7.71
CA ASP A 235 -9.10 -6.60 -8.54
C ASP A 235 -7.92 -7.31 -9.18
N VAL A 236 -7.77 -7.18 -10.49
CA VAL A 236 -6.63 -7.70 -11.24
C VAL A 236 -6.04 -6.61 -12.11
N VAL A 237 -4.75 -6.37 -11.93
CA VAL A 237 -3.95 -5.51 -12.81
C VAL A 237 -2.88 -6.37 -13.44
N GLN A 238 -2.83 -6.40 -14.77
CA GLN A 238 -1.82 -7.14 -15.53
C GLN A 238 -1.07 -6.17 -16.44
N LYS A 239 0.24 -6.32 -16.50
CA LYS A 239 1.13 -5.49 -17.33
C LYS A 239 2.07 -6.39 -18.10
N LEU A 240 2.08 -6.23 -19.40
CA LEU A 240 3.02 -6.87 -20.33
C LEU A 240 3.85 -5.79 -20.99
N GLN A 241 5.16 -5.99 -21.02
CA GLN A 241 6.10 -5.15 -21.76
C GLN A 241 6.98 -6.05 -22.60
N LEU A 242 7.07 -5.77 -23.89
CA LEU A 242 7.96 -6.42 -24.83
C LEU A 242 8.87 -5.38 -25.45
N SER A 243 10.16 -5.65 -25.50
CA SER A 243 11.14 -4.78 -26.14
C SER A 243 12.02 -5.61 -27.07
N TYR A 244 12.16 -5.13 -28.27
CA TYR A 244 13.07 -5.69 -29.26
C TYR A 244 14.03 -4.60 -29.75
N GLU A 245 15.32 -4.82 -29.53
CA GLU A 245 16.38 -3.88 -29.87
C GLU A 245 17.40 -4.59 -30.75
N LEU A 246 17.33 -4.38 -32.05
CA LEU A 246 18.34 -4.83 -33.02
C LEU A 246 18.68 -3.64 -33.89
N PHE A 247 19.88 -3.07 -33.64
CA PHE A 247 20.33 -1.92 -34.41
C PHE A 247 20.13 -2.14 -35.92
N PRO A 248 19.52 -1.18 -36.65
CA PRO A 248 19.15 0.19 -36.21
C PRO A 248 17.73 0.36 -35.67
N VAL A 249 17.03 -0.73 -35.37
CA VAL A 249 15.60 -0.75 -35.03
C VAL A 249 15.40 -1.06 -33.55
N GLU A 250 14.43 -0.37 -32.91
CA GLU A 250 13.93 -0.64 -31.58
C GLU A 250 12.40 -0.62 -31.61
N ILE A 251 11.76 -1.67 -31.09
CA ILE A 251 10.31 -1.80 -31.02
C ILE A 251 9.93 -2.07 -29.56
N ASN A 252 9.00 -1.29 -29.02
CA ASN A 252 8.46 -1.51 -27.67
C ASN A 252 6.94 -1.62 -27.76
N LEU A 253 6.41 -2.65 -27.13
CA LEU A 253 4.97 -2.86 -26.92
C LEU A 253 4.70 -2.91 -25.42
N SER A 254 3.76 -2.11 -24.95
CA SER A 254 3.18 -2.23 -23.62
C SER A 254 1.70 -2.58 -23.73
N ALA A 255 1.23 -3.44 -22.84
CA ALA A 255 -0.17 -3.81 -22.75
C ALA A 255 -0.59 -3.94 -21.29
N ASP A 256 -1.62 -3.19 -20.90
CA ASP A 256 -2.17 -3.18 -19.54
C ASP A 256 -3.61 -3.66 -19.56
N HIS A 257 -3.94 -4.55 -18.65
CA HIS A 257 -5.31 -5.01 -18.40
C HIS A 257 -5.69 -4.72 -16.96
N TYR A 258 -6.85 -4.12 -16.78
CA TYR A 258 -7.47 -3.80 -15.50
C TYR A 258 -8.82 -4.49 -15.40
N HIS A 259 -8.99 -5.33 -14.40
CA HIS A 259 -10.27 -5.91 -14.00
C HIS A 259 -10.59 -5.45 -12.59
N ASN A 260 -11.77 -4.91 -12.38
CA ASN A 260 -12.22 -4.41 -11.08
C ASN A 260 -13.68 -4.80 -10.86
N ASP A 261 -13.95 -5.62 -9.86
CA ASP A 261 -15.31 -5.92 -9.44
C ASP A 261 -15.94 -4.70 -8.79
N VAL A 262 -17.09 -4.27 -9.31
CA VAL A 262 -17.90 -3.17 -8.73
C VAL A 262 -18.96 -3.73 -7.77
N SER A 263 -19.43 -4.93 -8.01
CA SER A 263 -20.34 -5.71 -7.19
C SER A 263 -20.23 -7.18 -7.61
N ARG A 264 -20.95 -8.08 -6.92
CA ARG A 264 -20.98 -9.51 -7.26
C ARG A 264 -21.24 -9.79 -8.74
N ASP A 265 -22.16 -9.02 -9.34
CA ASP A 265 -22.63 -9.25 -10.71
C ASP A 265 -22.13 -8.19 -11.71
N LYS A 266 -21.23 -7.30 -11.29
CA LYS A 266 -20.79 -6.20 -12.13
C LYS A 266 -19.30 -5.96 -11.97
N ALA A 267 -18.57 -6.12 -13.07
CA ALA A 267 -17.14 -5.85 -13.16
C ALA A 267 -16.82 -4.91 -14.32
N VAL A 268 -15.75 -4.16 -14.17
CA VAL A 268 -15.20 -3.29 -15.23
C VAL A 268 -13.91 -3.92 -15.74
N ASN A 269 -13.82 -4.06 -17.07
CA ASN A 269 -12.62 -4.53 -17.75
C ASN A 269 -12.11 -3.45 -18.70
N THR A 270 -10.85 -3.08 -18.55
CA THR A 270 -10.23 -2.06 -19.38
C THR A 270 -8.88 -2.56 -19.88
N PHE A 271 -8.64 -2.42 -21.19
CA PHE A 271 -7.39 -2.76 -21.86
C PHE A 271 -6.78 -1.53 -22.48
N PHE A 272 -5.49 -1.32 -22.25
CA PHE A 272 -4.65 -0.35 -22.95
C PHE A 272 -3.52 -1.07 -23.66
N ALA A 273 -3.09 -0.54 -24.78
CA ALA A 273 -1.85 -0.95 -25.42
C ALA A 273 -1.23 0.22 -26.15
N ASP A 274 0.10 0.29 -26.07
CA ASP A 274 0.91 1.29 -26.72
C ASP A 274 2.03 0.60 -27.49
N LEU A 275 2.34 1.10 -28.69
CA LEU A 275 3.39 0.62 -29.53
C LEU A 275 4.32 1.76 -29.90
N SER A 276 5.62 1.58 -29.76
CA SER A 276 6.62 2.51 -30.26
C SER A 276 7.62 1.81 -31.17
N PHE A 277 7.98 2.50 -32.23
CA PHE A 277 8.98 2.09 -33.19
C PHE A 277 10.02 3.19 -33.30
N ARG A 278 11.29 2.84 -33.15
CA ARG A 278 12.43 3.75 -33.30
C ARG A 278 13.40 3.20 -34.32
N TRP A 279 13.83 4.05 -35.24
CA TRP A 279 14.83 3.73 -36.25
C TRP A 279 15.93 4.78 -36.23
N LYS A 280 17.20 4.30 -36.21
CA LYS A 280 18.41 5.14 -36.21
C LYS A 280 19.18 4.89 -37.48
N THR A 281 19.50 5.94 -38.22
CA THR A 281 20.33 5.85 -39.43
C THR A 281 21.25 7.06 -39.55
N GLY A 282 22.56 6.86 -39.46
CA GLY A 282 23.52 7.95 -39.40
C GLY A 282 23.24 8.89 -38.23
N SER A 283 23.14 10.19 -38.52
CA SER A 283 22.79 11.23 -37.55
C SER A 283 21.27 11.37 -37.32
N TRP A 284 20.43 10.62 -38.02
CA TRP A 284 18.97 10.70 -37.89
C TRP A 284 18.40 9.62 -36.98
N GLN A 285 17.37 10.03 -36.21
CA GLN A 285 16.54 9.15 -35.45
C GLN A 285 15.08 9.46 -35.77
N PHE A 286 14.34 8.45 -36.21
CA PHE A 286 12.90 8.51 -36.44
C PHE A 286 12.19 7.72 -35.36
N VAL A 287 11.08 8.28 -34.84
CA VAL A 287 10.24 7.62 -33.85
C VAL A 287 8.79 7.71 -34.30
N ALA A 288 8.10 6.59 -34.28
CA ALA A 288 6.67 6.49 -34.51
C ALA A 288 6.05 5.84 -33.26
N GLU A 289 5.02 6.47 -32.71
CA GLU A 289 4.34 6.02 -31.50
C GLU A 289 2.83 5.97 -31.75
N ALA A 290 2.20 4.91 -31.27
CA ALA A 290 0.77 4.74 -31.27
C ALA A 290 0.34 4.42 -29.83
N THR A 291 -0.40 5.32 -29.21
CA THR A 291 -0.88 5.16 -27.85
C THR A 291 -2.38 4.88 -27.81
N ASN A 292 -2.81 4.17 -26.77
CA ASN A 292 -4.20 3.77 -26.58
C ASN A 292 -4.79 3.08 -27.81
N LEU A 293 -4.13 2.02 -28.32
CA LEU A 293 -4.50 1.30 -29.54
C LEU A 293 -5.98 0.83 -29.54
N PHE A 294 -6.56 0.55 -28.38
CA PHE A 294 -7.96 0.14 -28.24
C PHE A 294 -8.95 1.33 -28.19
N ASN A 295 -8.44 2.56 -28.30
CA ASN A 295 -9.24 3.80 -28.31
C ASN A 295 -10.22 3.92 -27.14
N LYS A 296 -9.76 3.59 -25.94
CA LYS A 296 -10.55 3.76 -24.73
C LYS A 296 -10.65 5.24 -24.39
N LYS A 297 -11.86 5.74 -24.16
CA LYS A 297 -12.10 7.16 -23.86
C LYS A 297 -12.27 7.42 -22.37
N GLN A 298 -12.55 6.39 -21.58
CA GLN A 298 -12.81 6.50 -20.16
C GLN A 298 -12.22 5.31 -19.42
N TYR A 299 -11.67 5.58 -18.27
CA TYR A 299 -11.25 4.59 -17.26
C TYR A 299 -12.05 4.80 -16.00
N SER A 300 -12.65 3.73 -15.48
CA SER A 300 -13.33 3.76 -14.19
C SER A 300 -12.63 2.84 -13.22
N TYR A 301 -12.57 3.29 -11.98
CA TYR A 301 -11.92 2.59 -10.90
C TYR A 301 -12.74 2.73 -9.62
N THR A 302 -13.03 1.61 -8.97
CA THR A 302 -13.79 1.59 -7.73
C THR A 302 -12.90 1.12 -6.58
N GLN A 303 -12.82 1.93 -5.54
CA GLN A 303 -12.17 1.58 -4.27
C GLN A 303 -13.22 1.19 -3.24
N TYR A 304 -12.91 0.20 -2.45
CA TYR A 304 -13.76 -0.25 -1.36
C TYR A 304 -13.06 -0.07 -0.03
N SER A 305 -13.80 0.44 0.94
CA SER A 305 -13.49 0.34 2.35
C SER A 305 -14.45 -0.67 3.00
N ALA A 306 -14.33 -0.86 4.31
CA ALA A 306 -15.26 -1.73 5.05
C ALA A 306 -16.72 -1.27 4.97
N THR A 307 -16.96 0.03 4.76
CA THR A 307 -18.28 0.67 4.87
C THR A 307 -18.69 1.53 3.67
N GLU A 308 -17.74 1.78 2.75
CA GLU A 308 -17.95 2.71 1.63
C GLU A 308 -17.38 2.14 0.35
N SER A 309 -17.99 2.50 -0.78
CA SER A 309 -17.41 2.33 -2.11
C SER A 309 -17.29 3.69 -2.79
N TYR A 310 -16.15 3.95 -3.38
CA TYR A 310 -15.88 5.17 -4.13
C TYR A 310 -15.50 4.81 -5.56
N THR A 311 -16.31 5.27 -6.52
CA THR A 311 -16.03 5.07 -7.96
C THR A 311 -15.59 6.38 -8.58
N SER A 312 -14.44 6.38 -9.21
CA SER A 312 -13.89 7.49 -9.98
C SER A 312 -13.94 7.19 -11.46
N TRP A 313 -14.32 8.17 -12.26
CA TRP A 313 -14.26 8.13 -13.71
C TRP A 313 -13.24 9.15 -14.18
N ILE A 314 -12.35 8.72 -15.03
CA ILE A 314 -11.28 9.55 -15.60
C ILE A 314 -11.41 9.50 -17.11
N ASP A 315 -11.59 10.66 -17.74
CA ASP A 315 -11.53 10.77 -19.19
C ASP A 315 -10.08 10.64 -19.65
N ILE A 316 -9.87 9.80 -20.65
CA ILE A 316 -8.55 9.47 -21.17
C ILE A 316 -8.43 10.03 -22.59
N ARG A 317 -7.23 10.44 -22.95
CA ARG A 317 -6.91 10.79 -24.34
C ARG A 317 -7.26 9.63 -25.25
N PRO A 318 -7.95 9.87 -26.37
CA PRO A 318 -8.24 8.83 -27.36
C PRO A 318 -6.95 8.28 -27.96
N ARG A 319 -7.07 7.37 -28.92
CA ARG A 319 -5.92 6.88 -29.69
C ARG A 319 -5.19 8.04 -30.33
N GLU A 320 -3.88 8.06 -30.14
CA GLU A 320 -3.00 9.07 -30.71
C GLU A 320 -1.89 8.40 -31.52
N PHE A 321 -1.52 9.01 -32.63
CA PHE A 321 -0.35 8.65 -33.42
C PHE A 321 0.59 9.83 -33.48
N MET A 322 1.84 9.61 -33.11
CA MET A 322 2.88 10.61 -33.13
C MET A 322 4.05 10.13 -33.99
N ALA A 323 4.59 10.99 -34.81
CA ALA A 323 5.83 10.77 -35.54
C ALA A 323 6.80 11.91 -35.27
N SER A 324 8.06 11.60 -35.01
CA SER A 324 9.11 12.60 -34.81
C SER A 324 10.41 12.20 -35.52
N ALA A 325 11.15 13.20 -35.96
CA ALA A 325 12.49 13.04 -36.52
C ALA A 325 13.45 13.93 -35.71
N ARG A 326 14.59 13.38 -35.32
CA ARG A 326 15.65 14.06 -34.62
C ARG A 326 16.96 13.93 -35.38
N TYR A 327 17.63 15.04 -35.57
CA TYR A 327 19.00 15.06 -36.13
C TYR A 327 20.00 15.37 -35.00
N LYS A 328 21.06 14.60 -34.96
CA LYS A 328 22.17 14.82 -34.02
C LYS A 328 23.36 15.36 -34.80
N PHE A 329 23.74 16.58 -34.48
CA PHE A 329 24.91 17.25 -35.05
C PHE A 329 26.22 16.65 -34.55
#